data_dc1d0c28893b8ec103d0b97237c98d31
#
_entry.id   dc1d0c28893b8ec103d0b97237c98d31
#
_cell.length_a   1.000
_cell.length_b   1.000
_cell.length_c   1.000
_cell.angle_alpha   90.00
_cell.angle_beta   90.00
_cell.angle_gamma   90.00
#
_symmetry.space_group_name_H-M   'P 1'
#
loop_
_entity.id
_entity.type
_entity.pdbx_description
1 polymer ?
#
loop_
_entity_poly.entity_id
_entity_poly.type
_entity_poly.pdbx_seq_one_letter_code
_entity_poly.pdbx_strand_id
1 'polypeptide(L)'
;MNIIPQPLSLKEHQNFYLLSYNTYLVVEGGCTRHIYRQARLLQEAIEKNTGFSLHLTKGEARTGDILISYCENVPDPEYYRLEIDPEGVRIEGTQQSIIYGIQTFIQVLEQSGARLPGLSVEDRPRLPFRGFYHDATRGRVPRLSYLKTLADQMMRYKLNQFQLYI
;
A
#
# COMPACT_ATOMS: atom_id res chain seq x y z
N MET A 1 -13.85 2.47 9.21
CA MET A 1 -13.03 1.82 8.15
C MET A 1 -12.50 0.48 8.63
N ASN A 2 -12.62 -0.59 7.84
CA ASN A 2 -12.12 -1.92 8.21
C ASN A 2 -10.83 -2.24 7.42
N ILE A 3 -9.68 -2.29 8.11
CA ILE A 3 -8.34 -2.54 7.52
C ILE A 3 -7.76 -3.80 8.16
N ILE A 4 -7.29 -4.73 7.33
CA ILE A 4 -6.72 -6.01 7.78
C ILE A 4 -5.28 -6.15 7.25
N PRO A 5 -4.28 -6.36 8.11
CA PRO A 5 -4.31 -6.34 9.59
C PRO A 5 -4.72 -4.97 10.13
N GLN A 6 -5.34 -4.97 11.31
CA GLN A 6 -5.71 -3.73 11.97
C GLN A 6 -4.46 -2.90 12.31
N PRO A 7 -4.36 -1.64 11.85
CA PRO A 7 -3.23 -0.77 12.17
C PRO A 7 -3.10 -0.49 13.67
N LEU A 8 -1.90 -0.14 14.12
CA LEU A 8 -1.64 0.27 15.50
C LEU A 8 -2.40 1.55 15.88
N SER A 9 -2.47 2.51 14.96
CA SER A 9 -3.25 3.73 15.09
C SER A 9 -4.05 3.98 13.83
N LEU A 10 -5.35 4.22 13.98
CA LEU A 10 -6.26 4.61 12.92
C LEU A 10 -7.21 5.67 13.47
N LYS A 11 -7.20 6.86 12.86
CA LYS A 11 -8.10 7.96 13.20
C LYS A 11 -8.87 8.38 11.97
N GLU A 12 -10.18 8.38 12.05
CA GLU A 12 -11.06 8.88 11.00
C GLU A 12 -11.39 10.36 11.27
N HIS A 13 -11.44 11.17 10.20
CA HIS A 13 -11.75 12.59 10.24
C HIS A 13 -13.10 12.85 9.55
N GLN A 14 -13.75 13.99 9.86
CA GLN A 14 -15.04 14.34 9.26
C GLN A 14 -14.93 14.88 7.82
N ASN A 15 -13.71 15.09 7.34
CA ASN A 15 -13.43 15.53 5.98
C ASN A 15 -13.31 14.34 5.01
N PHE A 16 -13.13 14.64 3.73
CA PHE A 16 -12.92 13.64 2.69
C PHE A 16 -12.04 14.21 1.57
N TYR A 17 -11.39 13.33 0.83
CA TYR A 17 -10.68 13.62 -0.39
C TYR A 17 -11.45 13.06 -1.59
N LEU A 18 -11.53 13.86 -2.68
CA LEU A 18 -12.13 13.42 -3.94
C LEU A 18 -11.04 13.18 -4.99
N LEU A 19 -10.87 11.92 -5.35
CA LEU A 19 -10.04 11.52 -6.46
C LEU A 19 -10.64 12.03 -7.77
N SER A 20 -9.82 12.57 -8.67
CA SER A 20 -10.25 13.09 -9.95
C SER A 20 -9.26 12.75 -11.06
N TYR A 21 -9.65 13.03 -12.31
CA TYR A 21 -8.76 12.89 -13.49
C TYR A 21 -7.52 13.79 -13.44
N ASN A 22 -7.57 14.87 -12.65
CA ASN A 22 -6.45 15.82 -12.51
C ASN A 22 -5.48 15.41 -11.40
N THR A 23 -5.78 14.36 -10.66
CA THR A 23 -4.90 13.79 -9.62
C THR A 23 -3.71 13.08 -10.27
N TYR A 24 -2.52 13.39 -9.78
CA TYR A 24 -1.31 12.66 -10.14
C TYR A 24 -0.91 11.72 -9.01
N LEU A 25 -0.35 10.59 -9.39
CA LEU A 25 0.37 9.72 -8.46
C LEU A 25 1.85 10.09 -8.55
N VAL A 26 2.37 10.69 -7.50
CA VAL A 26 3.72 11.26 -7.46
C VAL A 26 4.61 10.43 -6.56
N VAL A 27 5.77 10.03 -7.09
CA VAL A 27 6.84 9.40 -6.30
C VAL A 27 7.93 10.44 -6.08
N GLU A 28 8.24 10.73 -4.83
CA GLU A 28 9.25 11.72 -4.46
C GLU A 28 10.63 11.41 -5.09
N GLY A 29 11.39 12.46 -5.43
CA GLY A 29 12.61 12.36 -6.22
C GLY A 29 13.71 11.48 -5.61
N GLY A 30 13.78 11.37 -4.27
CA GLY A 30 14.71 10.49 -3.55
C GLY A 30 14.35 9.00 -3.54
N CYS A 31 13.17 8.63 -4.03
CA CYS A 31 12.70 7.26 -4.01
C CYS A 31 13.41 6.36 -5.04
N THR A 32 13.63 5.11 -4.65
CA THR A 32 14.29 4.12 -5.52
C THR A 32 13.39 3.58 -6.62
N ARG A 33 14.00 2.87 -7.59
CA ARG A 33 13.26 2.13 -8.63
C ARG A 33 12.28 1.11 -8.04
N HIS A 34 12.60 0.54 -6.88
CA HIS A 34 11.73 -0.41 -6.19
C HIS A 34 10.42 0.26 -5.76
N ILE A 35 10.48 1.42 -5.12
CA ILE A 35 9.29 2.19 -4.72
C ILE A 35 8.46 2.58 -5.95
N TYR A 36 9.10 2.99 -7.04
CA TYR A 36 8.38 3.31 -8.28
C TYR A 36 7.60 2.12 -8.85
N ARG A 37 8.13 0.90 -8.73
CA ARG A 37 7.39 -0.32 -9.11
C ARG A 37 6.18 -0.58 -8.20
N GLN A 38 6.31 -0.31 -6.90
CA GLN A 38 5.19 -0.42 -5.95
C GLN A 38 4.11 0.63 -6.24
N ALA A 39 4.50 1.84 -6.64
CA ALA A 39 3.56 2.87 -7.08
C ALA A 39 2.73 2.44 -8.30
N ARG A 40 3.29 1.64 -9.22
CA ARG A 40 2.53 1.08 -10.35
C ARG A 40 1.43 0.12 -9.90
N LEU A 41 1.67 -0.67 -8.85
CA LEU A 41 0.61 -1.52 -8.28
C LEU A 41 -0.53 -0.68 -7.73
N LEU A 42 -0.21 0.46 -7.10
CA LEU A 42 -1.24 1.39 -6.64
C LEU A 42 -1.99 2.04 -7.82
N GLN A 43 -1.29 2.45 -8.87
CA GLN A 43 -1.90 3.00 -10.09
C GLN A 43 -2.94 2.04 -10.68
N GLU A 44 -2.57 0.76 -10.83
CA GLU A 44 -3.45 -0.29 -11.33
C GLU A 44 -4.66 -0.53 -10.39
N ALA A 45 -4.44 -0.48 -9.07
CA ALA A 45 -5.50 -0.61 -8.08
C ALA A 45 -6.48 0.59 -8.12
N ILE A 46 -5.98 1.81 -8.29
CA ILE A 46 -6.82 3.01 -8.45
C ILE A 46 -7.70 2.87 -9.69
N GLU A 47 -7.11 2.55 -10.83
CA GLU A 47 -7.87 2.38 -12.07
C GLU A 47 -8.95 1.30 -11.94
N LYS A 48 -8.61 0.17 -11.36
CA LYS A 48 -9.54 -0.95 -11.13
C LYS A 48 -10.74 -0.56 -10.23
N ASN A 49 -10.49 0.22 -9.17
CA ASN A 49 -11.53 0.51 -8.16
C ASN A 49 -12.33 1.78 -8.45
N THR A 50 -11.80 2.69 -9.27
CA THR A 50 -12.40 4.01 -9.52
C THR A 50 -12.64 4.32 -10.99
N GLY A 51 -12.01 3.59 -11.90
CA GLY A 51 -12.02 3.88 -13.34
C GLY A 51 -11.08 5.03 -13.74
N PHE A 52 -10.34 5.64 -12.80
CA PHE A 52 -9.41 6.73 -13.11
C PHE A 52 -8.02 6.19 -13.43
N SER A 53 -7.55 6.42 -14.65
CA SER A 53 -6.16 6.12 -15.05
C SER A 53 -5.28 7.34 -14.75
N LEU A 54 -4.65 7.35 -13.59
CA LEU A 54 -3.83 8.46 -13.12
C LEU A 54 -2.45 8.47 -13.77
N HIS A 55 -1.87 9.67 -13.95
CA HIS A 55 -0.48 9.80 -14.36
C HIS A 55 0.45 9.50 -13.19
N LEU A 56 1.37 8.55 -13.39
CA LEU A 56 2.45 8.25 -12.45
C LEU A 56 3.71 9.04 -12.87
N THR A 57 4.21 9.87 -11.97
CA THR A 57 5.37 10.74 -12.22
C THR A 57 6.35 10.73 -11.03
N LYS A 58 7.54 11.27 -11.24
CA LYS A 58 8.52 11.57 -10.19
C LYS A 58 8.65 13.06 -10.00
N GLY A 59 8.79 13.51 -8.77
CA GLY A 59 9.03 14.92 -8.45
C GLY A 59 8.30 15.39 -7.21
N GLU A 60 7.84 16.61 -7.23
CA GLU A 60 7.07 17.24 -6.16
C GLU A 60 5.58 17.11 -6.43
N ALA A 61 4.81 16.81 -5.38
CA ALA A 61 3.36 16.73 -5.44
C ALA A 61 2.73 18.12 -5.30
N ARG A 62 1.63 18.34 -6.00
CA ARG A 62 0.77 19.51 -5.83
C ARG A 62 -0.35 19.19 -4.85
N THR A 63 -1.03 20.21 -4.37
CA THR A 63 -2.30 20.04 -3.67
C THR A 63 -3.27 19.23 -4.55
N GLY A 64 -3.85 18.19 -3.98
CA GLY A 64 -4.76 17.27 -4.67
C GLY A 64 -4.09 16.05 -5.31
N ASP A 65 -2.77 15.90 -5.18
CA ASP A 65 -2.05 14.72 -5.68
C ASP A 65 -1.96 13.61 -4.60
N ILE A 66 -1.59 12.41 -5.03
CA ILE A 66 -1.22 11.29 -4.17
C ILE A 66 0.30 11.22 -4.14
N LEU A 67 0.90 11.48 -2.99
CA LEU A 67 2.35 11.46 -2.80
C LEU A 67 2.82 10.16 -2.13
N ILE A 68 3.81 9.53 -2.72
CA ILE A 68 4.61 8.46 -2.09
C ILE A 68 5.99 9.02 -1.78
N SER A 69 6.33 9.11 -0.50
CA SER A 69 7.59 9.66 -0.02
C SER A 69 8.39 8.65 0.80
N TYR A 70 9.71 8.77 0.72
CA TYR A 70 10.64 7.95 1.46
C TYR A 70 11.09 8.67 2.74
N CYS A 71 11.05 7.97 3.87
CA CYS A 71 11.48 8.47 5.16
C CYS A 71 12.56 7.55 5.76
N GLU A 72 13.73 8.10 6.07
CA GLU A 72 14.83 7.34 6.70
C GLU A 72 14.75 7.31 8.22
N ASN A 73 14.30 8.41 8.82
CA ASN A 73 14.30 8.61 10.28
C ASN A 73 13.01 8.09 10.91
N VAL A 74 12.81 6.77 10.86
CA VAL A 74 11.67 6.11 11.46
C VAL A 74 12.12 5.14 12.55
N PRO A 75 11.30 4.92 13.60
CA PRO A 75 11.67 4.06 14.73
C PRO A 75 11.79 2.57 14.37
N ASP A 76 11.27 2.16 13.24
CA ASP A 76 11.22 0.77 12.79
C ASP A 76 11.28 0.71 11.26
N PRO A 77 12.11 -0.15 10.65
CA PRO A 77 12.23 -0.25 9.20
C PRO A 77 10.94 -0.65 8.48
N GLU A 78 9.97 -1.22 9.19
CA GLU A 78 8.65 -1.58 8.65
C GLU A 78 7.56 -0.57 9.03
N TYR A 79 7.90 0.60 9.63
CA TYR A 79 6.95 1.67 9.94
C TYR A 79 6.51 2.40 8.68
N TYR A 80 5.21 2.72 8.60
CA TYR A 80 4.65 3.59 7.57
C TYR A 80 3.57 4.51 8.16
N ARG A 81 3.31 5.60 7.45
CA ARG A 81 2.20 6.53 7.69
C ARG A 81 1.37 6.67 6.41
N LEU A 82 0.05 6.75 6.58
CA LEU A 82 -0.90 7.11 5.55
C LEU A 82 -1.78 8.25 6.06
N GLU A 83 -1.79 9.36 5.33
CA GLU A 83 -2.66 10.51 5.59
C GLU A 83 -3.56 10.74 4.38
N ILE A 84 -4.86 10.95 4.64
CA ILE A 84 -5.86 11.31 3.65
C ILE A 84 -6.59 12.53 4.18
N ASP A 85 -6.49 13.64 3.48
CA ASP A 85 -7.14 14.89 3.82
C ASP A 85 -7.63 15.62 2.54
N PRO A 86 -8.36 16.73 2.62
CA PRO A 86 -8.86 17.45 1.44
C PRO A 86 -7.74 17.94 0.50
N GLU A 87 -6.50 18.05 0.97
CA GLU A 87 -5.36 18.53 0.19
C GLU A 87 -4.65 17.39 -0.58
N GLY A 88 -4.98 16.13 -0.30
CA GLY A 88 -4.43 14.99 -1.02
C GLY A 88 -4.27 13.74 -0.19
N VAL A 89 -3.43 12.84 -0.69
CA VAL A 89 -3.06 11.59 -0.01
C VAL A 89 -1.54 11.53 0.12
N ARG A 90 -1.05 11.17 1.31
CA ARG A 90 0.38 10.98 1.54
C ARG A 90 0.64 9.58 2.12
N ILE A 91 1.54 8.84 1.47
CA ILE A 91 2.04 7.54 1.92
C ILE A 91 3.53 7.69 2.18
N GLU A 92 3.93 7.60 3.44
CA GLU A 92 5.31 7.75 3.88
C GLU A 92 5.82 6.46 4.51
N GLY A 93 7.09 6.14 4.27
CA GLY A 93 7.72 4.98 4.87
C GLY A 93 9.12 4.71 4.36
N THR A 94 9.71 3.62 4.83
CA THR A 94 10.99 3.11 4.33
C THR A 94 10.81 2.39 2.98
N GLN A 95 11.90 1.97 2.38
CA GLN A 95 11.84 1.11 1.17
C GLN A 95 11.08 -0.20 1.39
N GLN A 96 11.06 -0.71 2.63
CA GLN A 96 10.37 -1.95 2.99
C GLN A 96 8.89 -1.72 3.31
N SER A 97 8.56 -0.60 3.94
CA SER A 97 7.24 -0.35 4.51
C SER A 97 6.27 0.41 3.60
N ILE A 98 6.75 1.13 2.60
CA ILE A 98 5.88 1.84 1.63
C ILE A 98 4.85 0.89 1.01
N ILE A 99 5.22 -0.36 0.71
CA ILE A 99 4.28 -1.35 0.19
C ILE A 99 3.13 -1.62 1.18
N TYR A 100 3.37 -1.58 2.49
CA TYR A 100 2.33 -1.77 3.49
C TYR A 100 1.37 -0.59 3.55
N GLY A 101 1.90 0.64 3.42
CA GLY A 101 1.09 1.85 3.26
C GLY A 101 0.21 1.79 2.00
N ILE A 102 0.78 1.38 0.88
CA ILE A 102 0.07 1.15 -0.38
C ILE A 102 -1.04 0.10 -0.20
N GLN A 103 -0.77 -1.04 0.42
CA GLN A 103 -1.79 -2.08 0.66
C GLN A 103 -2.90 -1.60 1.59
N THR A 104 -2.57 -0.78 2.59
CA THR A 104 -3.57 -0.13 3.44
C THR A 104 -4.44 0.83 2.64
N PHE A 105 -3.84 1.66 1.79
CA PHE A 105 -4.58 2.60 0.94
C PHE A 105 -5.47 1.88 -0.09
N ILE A 106 -5.01 0.78 -0.67
CA ILE A 106 -5.83 -0.05 -1.57
C ILE A 106 -7.08 -0.58 -0.85
N GLN A 107 -6.97 -1.00 0.41
CA GLN A 107 -8.13 -1.43 1.19
C GLN A 107 -9.11 -0.28 1.47
N VAL A 108 -8.63 0.95 1.63
CA VAL A 108 -9.48 2.15 1.72
C VAL A 108 -10.20 2.40 0.40
N LEU A 109 -9.48 2.36 -0.73
CA LEU A 109 -10.06 2.51 -2.08
C LEU A 109 -11.16 1.48 -2.37
N GLU A 110 -10.94 0.22 -2.01
CA GLU A 110 -11.91 -0.86 -2.21
C GLU A 110 -13.24 -0.64 -1.45
N GLN A 111 -13.18 0.05 -0.30
CA GLN A 111 -14.36 0.34 0.53
C GLN A 111 -15.05 1.65 0.17
N SER A 112 -14.33 2.61 -0.40
CA SER A 112 -14.79 4.00 -0.55
C SER A 112 -14.88 4.47 -2.00
N GLY A 113 -14.24 3.76 -2.95
CA GLY A 113 -14.13 4.23 -4.32
C GLY A 113 -13.35 5.55 -4.41
N ALA A 114 -13.82 6.46 -5.24
CA ALA A 114 -13.16 7.75 -5.49
C ALA A 114 -13.38 8.81 -4.38
N ARG A 115 -14.34 8.60 -3.46
CA ARG A 115 -14.59 9.50 -2.33
C ARG A 115 -13.99 8.90 -1.07
N LEU A 116 -12.75 9.28 -0.79
CA LEU A 116 -11.97 8.72 0.32
C LEU A 116 -12.26 9.50 1.62
N PRO A 117 -12.55 8.80 2.74
CA PRO A 117 -12.70 9.47 4.03
C PRO A 117 -11.36 10.05 4.48
N GLY A 118 -11.39 11.17 5.18
CA GLY A 118 -10.20 11.68 5.87
C GLY A 118 -9.73 10.67 6.91
N LEU A 119 -8.42 10.36 6.88
CA LEU A 119 -7.87 9.24 7.63
C LEU A 119 -6.41 9.49 7.97
N SER A 120 -6.04 9.22 9.22
CA SER A 120 -4.64 9.14 9.64
C SER A 120 -4.35 7.74 10.15
N VAL A 121 -3.37 7.08 9.53
CA VAL A 121 -2.88 5.76 9.93
C VAL A 121 -1.39 5.85 10.24
N GLU A 122 -1.02 5.31 11.40
CA GLU A 122 0.37 5.01 11.74
C GLU A 122 0.45 3.53 12.12
N ASP A 123 1.36 2.80 11.46
CA ASP A 123 1.42 1.37 11.66
C ASP A 123 2.84 0.81 11.46
N ARG A 124 3.08 -0.28 12.13
CA ARG A 124 4.20 -1.21 11.95
C ARG A 124 3.77 -2.60 12.37
N PRO A 125 4.34 -3.64 11.79
CA PRO A 125 4.03 -5.00 12.22
C PRO A 125 4.42 -5.25 13.69
N ARG A 126 3.58 -5.96 14.42
CA ARG A 126 3.86 -6.36 15.80
C ARG A 126 4.87 -7.51 15.90
N LEU A 127 4.95 -8.33 14.84
CA LEU A 127 5.84 -9.49 14.76
C LEU A 127 6.82 -9.27 13.61
N PRO A 128 8.14 -9.43 13.82
CA PRO A 128 9.13 -9.26 12.76
C PRO A 128 9.06 -10.35 11.68
N PHE A 129 8.59 -11.54 12.03
CA PHE A 129 8.43 -12.67 11.11
C PHE A 129 6.95 -13.02 10.97
N ARG A 130 6.45 -12.91 9.74
CA ARG A 130 5.06 -13.18 9.38
C ARG A 130 5.07 -14.02 8.12
N GLY A 131 4.99 -15.31 8.30
CA GLY A 131 5.24 -16.25 7.21
C GLY A 131 4.08 -17.18 6.90
N PHE A 132 4.14 -17.73 5.70
CA PHE A 132 3.33 -18.85 5.26
C PHE A 132 4.24 -19.99 4.81
N TYR A 133 4.05 -21.16 5.39
CA TYR A 133 4.73 -22.39 5.02
C TYR A 133 3.81 -23.22 4.11
N HIS A 134 4.32 -23.62 2.96
CA HIS A 134 3.56 -24.44 2.01
C HIS A 134 4.34 -25.71 1.63
N ASP A 135 3.75 -26.86 1.91
CA ASP A 135 4.28 -28.15 1.47
C ASP A 135 3.87 -28.39 0.01
N ALA A 136 4.87 -28.42 -0.88
CA ALA A 136 4.68 -28.62 -2.31
C ALA A 136 5.02 -30.07 -2.76
N THR A 137 5.42 -30.94 -1.82
CA THR A 137 5.86 -32.32 -2.15
C THR A 137 4.82 -33.37 -1.81
N ARG A 138 4.09 -33.18 -0.69
CA ARG A 138 3.11 -34.15 -0.22
C ARG A 138 1.70 -33.72 -0.55
N GLY A 139 0.94 -34.64 -1.18
CA GLY A 139 -0.42 -34.37 -1.57
C GLY A 139 -0.53 -33.61 -2.89
N ARG A 140 -0.94 -32.34 -2.86
CA ARG A 140 -1.19 -31.55 -4.06
C ARG A 140 -0.05 -30.58 -4.37
N VAL A 141 0.65 -30.79 -5.49
CA VAL A 141 1.62 -29.83 -6.01
C VAL A 141 0.87 -28.61 -6.59
N PRO A 142 1.12 -27.40 -6.11
CA PRO A 142 0.42 -26.20 -6.57
C PRO A 142 0.90 -25.78 -7.97
N ARG A 143 0.00 -25.23 -8.76
CA ARG A 143 0.37 -24.56 -10.02
C ARG A 143 1.09 -23.23 -9.72
N LEU A 144 1.99 -22.80 -10.61
CA LEU A 144 2.68 -21.53 -10.47
C LEU A 144 1.72 -20.34 -10.34
N SER A 145 0.60 -20.34 -11.05
CA SER A 145 -0.43 -19.29 -10.92
C SER A 145 -0.99 -19.18 -9.50
N TYR A 146 -1.23 -20.32 -8.84
CA TYR A 146 -1.67 -20.35 -7.45
C TYR A 146 -0.61 -19.76 -6.50
N LEU A 147 0.68 -20.13 -6.69
CA LEU A 147 1.78 -19.58 -5.88
C LEU A 147 1.91 -18.06 -6.04
N LYS A 148 1.71 -17.54 -7.26
CA LYS A 148 1.66 -16.09 -7.51
C LYS A 148 0.50 -15.42 -6.78
N THR A 149 -0.71 -15.98 -6.89
CA THR A 149 -1.88 -15.47 -6.15
C THR A 149 -1.65 -15.50 -4.64
N LEU A 150 -1.01 -16.56 -4.13
CA LEU A 150 -0.66 -16.65 -2.71
C LEU A 150 0.32 -15.54 -2.29
N ALA A 151 1.35 -15.27 -3.10
CA ALA A 151 2.28 -14.16 -2.85
C ALA A 151 1.58 -12.79 -2.85
N ASP A 152 0.63 -12.56 -3.77
CA ASP A 152 -0.20 -11.35 -3.80
C ASP A 152 -1.05 -11.21 -2.52
N GLN A 153 -1.65 -12.30 -2.03
CA GLN A 153 -2.38 -12.30 -0.77
C GLN A 153 -1.46 -12.06 0.43
N MET A 154 -0.26 -12.66 0.43
CA MET A 154 0.74 -12.39 1.46
C MET A 154 1.13 -10.92 1.51
N MET A 155 1.38 -10.29 0.36
CA MET A 155 1.64 -8.86 0.26
C MET A 155 0.46 -8.03 0.81
N ARG A 156 -0.77 -8.36 0.42
CA ARG A 156 -1.99 -7.69 0.88
C ARG A 156 -2.12 -7.68 2.40
N TYR A 157 -1.78 -8.79 3.06
CA TYR A 157 -1.87 -8.95 4.51
C TYR A 157 -0.54 -8.70 5.24
N LYS A 158 0.44 -8.08 4.54
CA LYS A 158 1.72 -7.65 5.11
C LYS A 158 2.57 -8.81 5.66
N LEU A 159 2.44 -10.00 5.09
CA LEU A 159 3.34 -11.12 5.38
C LEU A 159 4.67 -10.91 4.65
N ASN A 160 5.78 -11.32 5.28
CA ASN A 160 7.13 -11.07 4.78
C ASN A 160 7.99 -12.32 4.57
N GLN A 161 7.44 -13.51 4.84
CA GLN A 161 8.15 -14.78 4.63
C GLN A 161 7.28 -15.78 3.90
N PHE A 162 7.82 -16.37 2.85
CA PHE A 162 7.20 -17.47 2.14
C PHE A 162 8.18 -18.65 2.08
N GLN A 163 7.82 -19.76 2.71
CA GLN A 163 8.63 -20.97 2.74
C GLN A 163 7.95 -22.08 1.97
N LEU A 164 8.64 -22.60 0.97
CA LEU A 164 8.23 -23.81 0.24
C LEU A 164 9.03 -25.00 0.77
N TYR A 165 8.35 -26.07 1.08
CA TYR A 165 8.94 -27.39 1.30
C TYR A 165 8.86 -28.14 -0.02
N ILE A 166 10.08 -28.47 -0.57
CA ILE A 166 10.26 -29.11 -1.88
C ILE A 166 11.01 -30.42 -1.68
#